data_48b505983524131f99e9c098246e43fb
#
_entry.id   48b505983524131f99e9c098246e43fb
#
_cell.length_a   1.000
_cell.length_b   1.000
_cell.length_c   1.000
_cell.angle_alpha   90.00
_cell.angle_beta   90.00
_cell.angle_gamma   90.00
#
_symmetry.space_group_name_H-M   'P 1'
#
loop_
_entity.id
_entity.type
_entity.pdbx_description
1 polymer ?
#
loop_
_entity_poly.entity_id
_entity_poly.type
_entity_poly.pdbx_seq_one_letter_code
_entity_poly.pdbx_strand_id
1 'polypeptide(L)' 'MKTLEQIRKEKEEIERRLLFLQHKDRHTHDDDQACYNMNQAILKLAREIRNYEEGK' A
#
# COMPACT_ATOMS: atom_id res chain seq x y z
N MET A 1 -6.23 3.24 -18.08
CA MET A 1 -5.22 2.26 -17.66
C MET A 1 -4.09 2.94 -16.91
N LYS A 2 -3.72 2.41 -15.77
CA LYS A 2 -2.63 3.00 -14.99
C LYS A 2 -1.28 2.52 -15.51
N THR A 3 -0.32 3.44 -15.55
CA THR A 3 1.05 3.07 -15.92
C THR A 3 1.74 2.42 -14.72
N LEU A 4 2.83 1.70 -14.98
CA LEU A 4 3.62 1.09 -13.93
C LEU A 4 4.11 2.15 -12.93
N GLU A 5 4.51 3.30 -13.43
CA GLU A 5 4.96 4.41 -12.60
C GLU A 5 3.86 4.90 -11.65
N GLN A 6 2.64 4.99 -12.14
CA GLN A 6 1.51 5.41 -11.32
C GLN A 6 1.21 4.40 -10.22
N ILE A 7 1.29 3.11 -10.55
CA ILE A 7 1.04 2.04 -9.59
C ILE A 7 2.10 2.08 -8.49
N ARG A 8 3.36 2.26 -8.86
CA ARG A 8 4.45 2.38 -7.90
C ARG A 8 4.27 3.57 -6.97
N LYS A 9 3.83 4.68 -7.54
CA LYS A 9 3.59 5.90 -6.78
C LYS A 9 2.47 5.72 -5.76
N GLU A 10 1.38 5.09 -6.17
CA GLU A 10 0.28 4.79 -5.27
C GLU A 10 0.73 3.88 -4.12
N LYS A 11 1.50 2.86 -4.45
CA LYS A 11 2.02 1.94 -3.45
C LYS A 11 2.90 2.68 -2.44
N GLU A 12 3.78 3.55 -2.92
CA GLU A 12 4.66 4.33 -2.07
C GLU A 12 3.88 5.23 -1.12
N GLU A 13 2.84 5.89 -1.61
CA GLU A 13 2.02 6.77 -0.79
C GLU A 13 1.31 5.99 0.32
N ILE A 14 0.80 4.82 0.00
CA ILE A 14 0.12 3.99 0.99
C ILE A 14 1.13 3.49 2.03
N GLU A 15 2.31 3.11 1.59
CA GLU A 15 3.37 2.67 2.50
C GLU A 15 3.76 3.77 3.49
N ARG A 16 3.83 5.01 3.03
CA ARG A 16 4.13 6.13 3.89
C ARG A 16 3.04 6.36 4.95
N ARG A 17 1.78 6.25 4.54
CA ARG A 17 0.67 6.38 5.47
C ARG A 17 0.67 5.27 6.50
N LEU A 18 0.95 4.05 6.05
CA LEU A 18 1.03 2.91 6.95
C LEU A 18 2.15 3.10 7.96
N LEU A 19 3.30 3.55 7.50
CA LEU A 19 4.44 3.81 8.38
C LEU A 19 4.09 4.86 9.43
N PHE A 20 3.41 5.92 9.03
CA PHE A 20 2.96 6.95 9.95
C PHE A 20 2.04 6.38 11.03
N LEU A 21 1.10 5.53 10.64
CA LEU A 21 0.19 4.90 11.59
C LEU A 21 0.93 3.97 12.55
N GLN A 22 1.92 3.23 12.05
CA GLN A 22 2.70 2.31 12.86
C GLN A 22 3.54 3.02 13.92
N HIS A 23 3.88 4.28 13.65
CA HIS A 23 4.68 5.08 14.59
C HIS A 23 3.85 5.87 15.59
N LYS A 24 2.53 5.77 15.51
CA LYS A 24 1.66 6.40 16.50
C LYS A 24 1.82 5.74 17.86
N ASP A 25 1.82 6.54 18.90
CA ASP A 25 1.94 6.03 20.27
C ASP A 25 0.72 5.23 20.71
N ARG A 26 -0.45 5.61 20.22
CA ARG A 26 -1.70 4.93 20.56
C ARG A 26 -2.43 4.52 19.31
N HIS A 27 -2.88 3.27 19.31
CA HIS A 27 -3.68 2.73 18.21
C HIS A 27 -5.08 2.43 18.70
N THR A 28 -6.08 2.95 17.99
CA THR A 28 -7.47 2.61 18.23
C THR A 28 -7.84 1.41 17.37
N HIS A 29 -9.04 0.89 17.58
CA HIS A 29 -9.54 -0.19 16.72
C HIS A 29 -9.62 0.26 15.28
N ASP A 30 -10.00 1.52 15.06
CA ASP A 30 -10.07 2.08 13.69
C ASP A 30 -8.68 2.16 13.05
N ASP A 31 -7.66 2.48 13.83
CA ASP A 31 -6.29 2.53 13.34
C ASP A 31 -5.83 1.14 12.91
N ASP A 32 -6.15 0.11 13.70
CA ASP A 32 -5.80 -1.27 13.34
C ASP A 32 -6.50 -1.69 12.05
N GLN A 33 -7.76 -1.32 11.89
CA GLN A 33 -8.50 -1.63 10.67
C GLN A 33 -7.90 -0.92 9.47
N ALA A 34 -7.50 0.35 9.66
CA ALA A 34 -6.85 1.10 8.59
C ALA A 34 -5.52 0.48 8.19
N CYS A 35 -4.72 0.03 9.17
CA CYS A 35 -3.46 -0.64 8.89
C CYS A 35 -3.68 -1.91 8.09
N TYR A 36 -4.68 -2.70 8.48
CA TYR A 36 -5.02 -3.92 7.75
C TYR A 36 -5.39 -3.61 6.31
N ASN A 37 -6.26 -2.63 6.11
CA ASN A 37 -6.70 -2.24 4.78
C ASN A 37 -5.53 -1.76 3.92
N MET A 38 -4.65 -0.97 4.49
CA MET A 38 -3.46 -0.47 3.79
C MET A 38 -2.52 -1.61 3.41
N ASN A 39 -2.31 -2.58 4.31
CA ASN A 39 -1.48 -3.74 4.00
C ASN A 39 -2.06 -4.54 2.84
N GLN A 40 -3.38 -4.73 2.81
CA GLN A 40 -4.03 -5.43 1.71
C GLN A 40 -3.86 -4.68 0.39
N ALA A 41 -3.99 -3.36 0.44
CA ALA A 41 -3.80 -2.53 -0.75
C ALA A 41 -2.35 -2.61 -1.26
N ILE A 42 -1.38 -2.59 -0.35
CA ILE A 42 0.03 -2.69 -0.71
C ILE A 42 0.32 -4.03 -1.38
N LEU A 43 -0.20 -5.12 -0.82
CA LEU A 43 -0.03 -6.45 -1.40
C LEU A 43 -0.64 -6.53 -2.80
N LYS A 44 -1.81 -5.94 -2.96
CA LYS A 44 -2.49 -5.93 -4.25
C LYS A 44 -1.68 -5.15 -5.29
N LEU A 45 -1.19 -3.98 -4.91
CA LEU A 45 -0.39 -3.16 -5.82
C LEU A 45 0.95 -3.81 -6.14
N ALA A 46 1.58 -4.45 -5.15
CA ALA A 46 2.81 -5.18 -5.37
C ALA A 46 2.62 -6.30 -6.40
N ARG A 47 1.48 -7.00 -6.30
CA ARG A 47 1.14 -8.06 -7.26
C ARG A 47 0.91 -7.47 -8.64
N GLU A 48 0.24 -6.33 -8.73
CA GLU A 48 0.03 -5.67 -10.02
C GLU A 48 1.36 -5.25 -10.66
N ILE A 49 2.28 -4.72 -9.87
CA ILE A 49 3.60 -4.34 -10.36
C ILE A 49 4.33 -5.56 -10.90
N ARG A 50 4.28 -6.66 -10.16
CA ARG A 50 4.92 -7.91 -10.58
C ARG A 50 4.34 -8.42 -11.88
N ASN A 51 3.01 -8.41 -12.00
CA ASN A 51 2.35 -8.83 -13.23
C ASN A 51 2.75 -7.95 -14.40
N TYR A 52 2.90 -6.67 -14.16
CA TYR A 52 3.30 -5.72 -15.19
C TYR A 52 4.71 -6.03 -15.70
N GLU A 53 5.62 -6.35 -14.79
CA GLU A 53 7.00 -6.66 -15.17
C GLU A 53 7.11 -8.01 -15.86
N GLU A 54 6.34 -8.99 -15.41
CA GLU A 54 6.37 -10.34 -16.00
C GLU A 54 5.56 -10.45 -17.28
N GLY A 55 4.62 -9.53 -17.49
CA GLY A 55 3.71 -9.56 -18.62
C GLY A 55 4.31 -9.08 -19.94
N LYS A 56 5.58 -8.80 -19.97
CA LYS A 56 6.23 -8.35 -21.22
C LYS A 56 6.65 -9.51 -22.09
#